data_014eb9d64e92dd34613ff12a11606b17
#
_entry.id   014eb9d64e92dd34613ff12a11606b17
#
_cell.length_a   1.000
_cell.length_b   1.000
_cell.length_c   1.000
_cell.angle_alpha   90.00
_cell.angle_beta   90.00
_cell.angle_gamma   90.00
#
_symmetry.space_group_name_H-M   'P 1'
#
loop_
_entity.id
_entity.type
_entity.pdbx_description
1 polymer ?
#
loop_
_entity_poly.entity_id
_entity_poly.type
_entity_poly.pdbx_seq_one_letter_code
_entity_poly.pdbx_strand_id
1 'polypeptide(L)'
;MSEKINSKEDFINQYADKIWDRASLVNPETGRFYDEHIPILSALYHGIDRFIEAQDKYNTYQTALEEVKAGRKKTHWIWYIFPQMRGLGTSEMSKFYGINGRDEATQYINHPVLRDRLVEITEAVYNNDKTVYEIFGNDAIKVRSCMLLFASVCDIPIFKQFNYKYNWD
;
A
#
# COMPACT_ATOMS: atom_id res chain seq x y z
N MET A 1 11.14 -28.37 -9.53
CA MET A 1 11.61 -27.04 -9.08
C MET A 1 11.04 -25.98 -9.99
N SER A 2 10.52 -24.91 -9.44
CA SER A 2 10.13 -23.78 -10.25
C SER A 2 11.35 -23.06 -10.82
N GLU A 3 11.28 -22.65 -12.06
CA GLU A 3 12.32 -21.82 -12.65
C GLU A 3 12.41 -20.48 -11.95
N LYS A 4 13.60 -19.89 -11.94
CA LYS A 4 13.80 -18.58 -11.36
C LYS A 4 13.04 -17.53 -12.16
N ILE A 5 12.24 -16.72 -11.48
CA ILE A 5 11.49 -15.64 -12.10
C ILE A 5 12.40 -14.42 -12.21
N ASN A 6 12.66 -13.97 -13.43
CA ASN A 6 13.54 -12.84 -13.71
C ASN A 6 12.79 -11.64 -14.30
N SER A 7 11.53 -11.84 -14.73
CA SER A 7 10.75 -10.80 -15.38
C SER A 7 9.26 -11.00 -15.15
N LYS A 8 8.49 -9.95 -15.48
CA LYS A 8 7.02 -10.03 -15.49
C LYS A 8 6.52 -11.12 -16.43
N GLU A 9 7.17 -11.27 -17.59
CA GLU A 9 6.81 -12.28 -18.57
C GLU A 9 7.04 -13.69 -18.02
N ASP A 10 8.18 -13.93 -17.38
CA ASP A 10 8.47 -15.21 -16.72
C ASP A 10 7.42 -15.53 -15.66
N PHE A 11 7.03 -14.53 -14.86
CA PHE A 11 5.99 -14.69 -13.86
C PHE A 11 4.66 -15.10 -14.49
N ILE A 12 4.23 -14.40 -15.55
CA ILE A 12 2.98 -14.71 -16.25
C ILE A 12 3.03 -16.13 -16.82
N ASN A 13 4.13 -16.51 -17.48
CA ASN A 13 4.27 -17.83 -18.08
C ASN A 13 4.24 -18.96 -17.04
N GLN A 14 4.86 -18.74 -15.90
CA GLN A 14 4.96 -19.75 -14.84
C GLN A 14 3.68 -19.85 -14.00
N TYR A 15 2.99 -18.76 -13.79
CA TYR A 15 1.86 -18.69 -12.85
C TYR A 15 0.55 -18.19 -13.47
N ALA A 16 0.43 -18.21 -14.81
CA ALA A 16 -0.74 -17.69 -15.52
C ALA A 16 -2.09 -18.18 -14.96
N ASP A 17 -2.17 -19.50 -14.65
CA ASP A 17 -3.39 -20.14 -14.17
C ASP A 17 -3.67 -19.89 -12.68
N LYS A 18 -2.71 -19.31 -11.95
CA LYS A 18 -2.75 -19.20 -10.49
C LYS A 18 -2.56 -17.78 -9.99
N ILE A 19 -2.55 -16.82 -10.91
CA ILE A 19 -2.14 -15.46 -10.64
C ILE A 19 -3.00 -14.75 -9.59
N TRP A 20 -4.26 -15.18 -9.47
CA TRP A 20 -5.23 -14.64 -8.51
C TRP A 20 -5.32 -15.45 -7.22
N ASP A 21 -4.62 -16.56 -7.14
CA ASP A 21 -4.63 -17.41 -5.96
C ASP A 21 -3.29 -17.33 -5.24
N ARG A 22 -3.24 -16.47 -4.22
CA ARG A 22 -2.04 -16.28 -3.40
C ARG A 22 -1.55 -17.61 -2.80
N ALA A 23 -2.46 -18.48 -2.38
CA ALA A 23 -2.11 -19.76 -1.77
C ALA A 23 -1.34 -20.67 -2.75
N SER A 24 -1.64 -20.60 -4.04
CA SER A 24 -0.94 -21.35 -5.07
C SER A 24 0.49 -20.88 -5.33
N LEU A 25 0.81 -19.64 -4.91
CA LEU A 25 2.12 -19.05 -5.09
C LEU A 25 3.02 -19.25 -3.86
N VAL A 26 2.47 -19.82 -2.80
CA VAL A 26 3.15 -20.01 -1.51
C VAL A 26 3.47 -21.49 -1.31
N ASN A 27 4.70 -21.77 -0.90
CA ASN A 27 5.11 -23.12 -0.50
C ASN A 27 4.42 -23.49 0.81
N PRO A 28 3.57 -24.55 0.84
CA PRO A 28 2.83 -24.90 2.04
C PRO A 28 3.71 -25.41 3.20
N GLU A 29 4.93 -25.85 2.90
CA GLU A 29 5.86 -26.34 3.92
C GLU A 29 6.54 -25.20 4.68
N THR A 30 6.83 -24.09 3.99
CA THR A 30 7.56 -22.97 4.57
C THR A 30 6.69 -21.75 4.87
N GLY A 31 5.49 -21.68 4.29
CA GLY A 31 4.61 -20.52 4.38
C GLY A 31 5.10 -19.31 3.58
N ARG A 32 6.15 -19.49 2.76
CA ARG A 32 6.75 -18.43 1.95
C ARG A 32 6.46 -18.64 0.47
N PHE A 33 6.55 -17.58 -0.31
CA PHE A 33 6.45 -17.68 -1.76
C PHE A 33 7.55 -18.60 -2.31
N TYR A 34 7.22 -19.33 -3.39
CA TYR A 34 8.19 -20.22 -4.06
C TYR A 34 9.42 -19.47 -4.56
N ASP A 35 9.26 -18.20 -4.94
CA ASP A 35 10.35 -17.33 -5.36
C ASP A 35 10.19 -15.99 -4.66
N GLU A 36 11.30 -15.44 -4.17
CA GLU A 36 11.30 -14.15 -3.45
C GLU A 36 10.83 -12.97 -4.31
N HIS A 37 10.87 -13.10 -5.65
CA HIS A 37 10.42 -12.07 -6.57
C HIS A 37 8.92 -12.12 -6.86
N ILE A 38 8.22 -13.18 -6.45
CA ILE A 38 6.77 -13.34 -6.72
C ILE A 38 5.96 -12.15 -6.19
N PRO A 39 6.16 -11.66 -4.96
CA PRO A 39 5.37 -10.53 -4.48
C PRO A 39 5.47 -9.29 -5.37
N ILE A 40 6.67 -8.96 -5.84
CA ILE A 40 6.90 -7.80 -6.70
C ILE A 40 6.31 -8.03 -8.09
N LEU A 41 6.54 -9.18 -8.68
CA LEU A 41 6.06 -9.49 -10.03
C LEU A 41 4.54 -9.62 -10.07
N SER A 42 3.95 -10.20 -9.03
CA SER A 42 2.49 -10.24 -8.85
C SER A 42 1.92 -8.82 -8.74
N ALA A 43 2.57 -7.95 -7.97
CA ALA A 43 2.17 -6.56 -7.85
C ALA A 43 2.21 -5.83 -9.20
N LEU A 44 3.26 -6.05 -9.98
CA LEU A 44 3.38 -5.44 -11.32
C LEU A 44 2.28 -5.92 -12.26
N TYR A 45 1.89 -7.19 -12.15
CA TYR A 45 0.81 -7.75 -12.96
C TYR A 45 -0.54 -7.16 -12.60
N HIS A 46 -0.87 -7.08 -11.30
CA HIS A 46 -2.16 -6.56 -10.84
C HIS A 46 -2.26 -5.04 -10.96
N GLY A 47 -1.15 -4.34 -10.92
CA GLY A 47 -1.13 -2.89 -10.96
C GLY A 47 -1.88 -2.24 -9.79
N ILE A 48 -2.49 -1.08 -10.04
CA ILE A 48 -3.23 -0.34 -8.98
C ILE A 48 -4.49 -1.07 -8.51
N ASP A 49 -5.01 -2.02 -9.27
CA ASP A 49 -6.19 -2.80 -8.88
C ASP A 49 -5.96 -3.57 -7.58
N ARG A 50 -4.72 -3.94 -7.27
CA ARG A 50 -4.40 -4.62 -6.01
C ARG A 50 -4.78 -3.78 -4.78
N PHE A 51 -4.68 -2.47 -4.89
CA PHE A 51 -5.07 -1.55 -3.80
C PHE A 51 -6.58 -1.49 -3.64
N ILE A 52 -7.32 -1.36 -4.75
CA ILE A 52 -8.78 -1.31 -4.74
C ILE A 52 -9.33 -2.60 -4.15
N GLU A 53 -8.82 -3.73 -4.61
CA GLU A 53 -9.24 -5.05 -4.14
C GLU A 53 -8.99 -5.22 -2.63
N ALA A 54 -7.81 -4.85 -2.15
CA ALA A 54 -7.50 -4.93 -0.72
C ALA A 54 -8.37 -4.01 0.12
N GLN A 55 -8.63 -2.80 -0.36
CA GLN A 55 -9.45 -1.81 0.34
C GLN A 55 -10.93 -2.22 0.41
N ASP A 56 -11.43 -2.89 -0.64
CA ASP A 56 -12.82 -3.34 -0.70
C ASP A 56 -13.05 -4.64 0.08
N LYS A 57 -12.04 -5.49 0.13
CA LYS A 57 -12.15 -6.80 0.78
C LYS A 57 -12.47 -6.63 2.28
N TYR A 58 -13.51 -7.34 2.73
CA TYR A 58 -13.98 -7.27 4.12
C TYR A 58 -14.30 -5.85 4.59
N ASN A 59 -14.63 -4.95 3.66
CA ASN A 59 -14.90 -3.54 3.97
C ASN A 59 -13.74 -2.86 4.73
N THR A 60 -12.52 -3.19 4.35
CA THR A 60 -11.32 -2.80 5.09
C THR A 60 -11.10 -1.28 5.11
N TYR A 61 -11.36 -0.59 4.00
CA TYR A 61 -11.22 0.87 3.99
C TYR A 61 -12.12 1.53 5.04
N GLN A 62 -13.38 1.12 5.13
CA GLN A 62 -14.31 1.68 6.11
C GLN A 62 -13.84 1.41 7.53
N THR A 63 -13.33 0.21 7.80
CA THR A 63 -12.75 -0.16 9.10
C THR A 63 -11.56 0.76 9.43
N ALA A 64 -10.66 0.98 8.47
CA ALA A 64 -9.50 1.86 8.65
C ALA A 64 -9.94 3.29 8.97
N LEU A 65 -10.92 3.81 8.25
CA LEU A 65 -11.44 5.17 8.47
C LEU A 65 -12.06 5.30 9.87
N GLU A 66 -12.82 4.31 10.31
CA GLU A 66 -13.41 4.28 11.66
C GLU A 66 -12.35 4.25 12.75
N GLU A 67 -11.30 3.42 12.59
CA GLU A 67 -10.18 3.36 13.54
C GLU A 67 -9.44 4.69 13.63
N VAL A 68 -9.18 5.33 12.48
CA VAL A 68 -8.56 6.65 12.45
C VAL A 68 -9.43 7.69 13.17
N LYS A 69 -10.73 7.73 12.88
CA LYS A 69 -11.66 8.68 13.53
C LYS A 69 -11.75 8.45 15.03
N ALA A 70 -11.63 7.18 15.47
CA ALA A 70 -11.59 6.83 16.88
C ALA A 70 -10.25 7.17 17.56
N GLY A 71 -9.24 7.58 16.77
CA GLY A 71 -7.96 8.03 17.28
C GLY A 71 -6.94 6.93 17.53
N ARG A 72 -7.17 5.71 17.03
CA ARG A 72 -6.22 4.61 17.21
C ARG A 72 -6.39 3.52 16.16
N LYS A 73 -5.30 3.24 15.44
CA LYS A 73 -5.22 2.09 14.53
C LYS A 73 -5.17 0.79 15.34
N LYS A 74 -6.03 -0.15 15.02
CA LYS A 74 -6.14 -1.44 15.73
C LYS A 74 -5.80 -2.64 14.85
N THR A 75 -6.16 -2.61 13.56
CA THR A 75 -5.99 -3.74 12.64
C THR A 75 -4.94 -3.46 11.56
N HIS A 76 -4.66 -4.45 10.72
CA HIS A 76 -3.48 -4.47 9.85
C HIS A 76 -3.84 -4.09 8.42
N TRP A 77 -3.76 -2.79 8.09
CA TRP A 77 -4.14 -2.29 6.77
C TRP A 77 -3.21 -1.21 6.21
N ILE A 78 -2.10 -0.93 6.89
CA ILE A 78 -1.26 0.23 6.56
C ILE A 78 -0.71 0.20 5.13
N TRP A 79 -0.32 -0.99 4.63
CA TRP A 79 0.37 -1.13 3.35
C TRP A 79 -0.46 -0.68 2.15
N TYR A 80 -1.78 -0.84 2.20
CA TYR A 80 -2.67 -0.52 1.07
C TYR A 80 -3.64 0.62 1.35
N ILE A 81 -3.65 1.15 2.54
CA ILE A 81 -4.42 2.38 2.88
C ILE A 81 -3.53 3.62 2.80
N PHE A 82 -2.29 3.53 3.31
CA PHE A 82 -1.26 4.56 3.18
C PHE A 82 -0.04 3.99 2.47
N PRO A 83 -0.16 3.75 1.15
CA PRO A 83 0.94 3.09 0.43
C PRO A 83 2.18 3.97 0.35
N GLN A 84 3.34 3.32 0.42
CA GLN A 84 4.64 3.96 0.31
C GLN A 84 5.41 3.40 -0.88
N MET A 85 6.50 4.06 -1.26
CA MET A 85 7.38 3.60 -2.33
C MET A 85 7.92 2.21 -2.01
N ARG A 86 8.01 1.36 -3.04
CA ARG A 86 8.67 0.06 -2.91
C ARG A 86 10.12 0.25 -2.49
N GLY A 87 10.63 -0.66 -1.68
CA GLY A 87 12.01 -0.64 -1.21
C GLY A 87 12.19 -0.08 0.19
N LEU A 88 11.16 0.57 0.76
CA LEU A 88 11.23 1.10 2.12
C LEU A 88 10.96 0.04 3.19
N GLY A 89 10.37 -1.09 2.82
CA GLY A 89 10.15 -2.22 3.71
C GLY A 89 10.62 -3.52 3.07
N THR A 90 10.84 -4.55 3.89
CA THR A 90 11.36 -5.85 3.45
C THR A 90 10.34 -6.98 3.56
N SER A 91 9.19 -6.77 4.21
CA SER A 91 8.15 -7.78 4.35
C SER A 91 7.50 -8.09 2.99
N GLU A 92 6.85 -9.24 2.89
CA GLU A 92 6.09 -9.61 1.69
C GLU A 92 4.99 -8.60 1.39
N MET A 93 4.31 -8.09 2.42
CA MET A 93 3.29 -7.05 2.28
C MET A 93 3.88 -5.76 1.72
N SER A 94 5.05 -5.34 2.22
CA SER A 94 5.74 -4.16 1.70
C SER A 94 6.18 -4.33 0.25
N LYS A 95 6.59 -5.53 -0.13
CA LYS A 95 6.98 -5.84 -1.51
C LYS A 95 5.78 -5.86 -2.46
N PHE A 96 4.66 -6.46 -2.03
CA PHE A 96 3.46 -6.57 -2.85
C PHE A 96 2.74 -5.23 -3.01
N TYR A 97 2.59 -4.46 -1.92
CA TYR A 97 1.87 -3.19 -1.95
C TYR A 97 2.77 -1.96 -2.14
N GLY A 98 4.08 -2.14 -2.22
CA GLY A 98 4.98 -1.03 -2.51
C GLY A 98 4.66 -0.40 -3.86
N ILE A 99 4.58 0.94 -3.88
CA ILE A 99 4.35 1.69 -5.12
C ILE A 99 5.55 1.53 -6.04
N ASN A 100 5.29 1.11 -7.27
CA ASN A 100 6.32 0.86 -8.27
C ASN A 100 6.69 2.15 -9.01
N GLY A 101 7.43 3.00 -8.34
CA GLY A 101 7.92 4.24 -8.94
C GLY A 101 6.87 5.34 -9.04
N ARG A 102 7.35 6.47 -9.58
CA ARG A 102 6.55 7.69 -9.71
C ARG A 102 5.34 7.51 -10.63
N ASP A 103 5.47 6.71 -11.69
CA ASP A 103 4.37 6.49 -12.63
C ASP A 103 3.20 5.78 -11.95
N GLU A 104 3.45 4.77 -11.13
CA GLU A 104 2.39 4.09 -10.41
C GLU A 104 1.77 5.00 -9.34
N ALA A 105 2.57 5.81 -8.66
CA ALA A 105 2.04 6.80 -7.72
C ALA A 105 1.09 7.77 -8.42
N THR A 106 1.44 8.19 -9.62
CA THR A 106 0.60 9.06 -10.44
C THR A 106 -0.70 8.36 -10.86
N GLN A 107 -0.63 7.10 -11.28
CA GLN A 107 -1.81 6.30 -11.60
C GLN A 107 -2.73 6.15 -10.37
N TYR A 108 -2.15 5.91 -9.21
CA TYR A 108 -2.88 5.78 -7.95
C TYR A 108 -3.69 7.04 -7.65
N ILE A 109 -3.03 8.19 -7.65
CA ILE A 109 -3.67 9.45 -7.27
C ILE A 109 -4.62 9.98 -8.34
N ASN A 110 -4.49 9.52 -9.58
CA ASN A 110 -5.43 9.86 -10.66
C ASN A 110 -6.65 8.94 -10.71
N HIS A 111 -6.62 7.81 -10.01
CA HIS A 111 -7.78 6.94 -9.92
C HIS A 111 -8.80 7.52 -8.94
N PRO A 112 -10.04 7.78 -9.37
CA PRO A 112 -11.02 8.51 -8.53
C PRO A 112 -11.28 7.86 -7.17
N VAL A 113 -11.42 6.54 -7.13
CA VAL A 113 -11.69 5.82 -5.87
C VAL A 113 -10.50 5.89 -4.94
N LEU A 114 -9.30 5.59 -5.43
CA LEU A 114 -8.08 5.58 -4.61
C LEU A 114 -7.73 6.98 -4.13
N ARG A 115 -7.85 7.97 -5.01
CA ARG A 115 -7.63 9.37 -4.65
C ARG A 115 -8.58 9.83 -3.57
N ASP A 116 -9.88 9.64 -3.77
CA ASP A 116 -10.90 10.14 -2.85
C ASP A 116 -10.75 9.49 -1.47
N ARG A 117 -10.46 8.20 -1.42
CA ARG A 117 -10.22 7.48 -0.17
C ARG A 117 -8.96 7.96 0.54
N LEU A 118 -7.86 8.13 -0.19
CA LEU A 118 -6.62 8.61 0.43
C LEU A 118 -6.77 10.03 0.97
N VAL A 119 -7.41 10.91 0.23
CA VAL A 119 -7.69 12.28 0.69
C VAL A 119 -8.58 12.26 1.92
N GLU A 120 -9.67 11.51 1.89
CA GLU A 120 -10.62 11.43 3.02
C GLU A 120 -9.94 10.95 4.30
N ILE A 121 -9.20 9.84 4.23
CA ILE A 121 -8.57 9.29 5.43
C ILE A 121 -7.40 10.16 5.91
N THR A 122 -6.68 10.80 4.99
CA THR A 122 -5.62 11.74 5.33
C THR A 122 -6.18 12.95 6.06
N GLU A 123 -7.30 13.50 5.58
CA GLU A 123 -8.00 14.60 6.26
C GLU A 123 -8.50 14.18 7.65
N ALA A 124 -8.98 12.94 7.78
CA ALA A 124 -9.43 12.41 9.07
C ALA A 124 -8.28 12.34 10.08
N VAL A 125 -7.07 11.97 9.65
CA VAL A 125 -5.88 12.01 10.50
C VAL A 125 -5.49 13.45 10.83
N TYR A 126 -5.43 14.29 9.82
CA TYR A 126 -5.00 15.70 9.96
C TYR A 126 -5.89 16.48 10.95
N ASN A 127 -7.20 16.25 10.89
CA ASN A 127 -8.18 16.94 11.74
C ASN A 127 -8.44 16.26 13.08
N ASN A 128 -7.77 15.15 13.37
CA ASN A 128 -7.91 14.45 14.64
C ASN A 128 -7.23 15.22 15.77
N ASP A 129 -7.79 15.15 16.98
CA ASP A 129 -7.18 15.76 18.17
C ASP A 129 -5.87 15.06 18.56
N LYS A 130 -5.73 13.79 18.18
CA LYS A 130 -4.52 13.02 18.44
C LYS A 130 -3.52 13.18 17.31
N THR A 131 -2.23 13.02 17.63
CA THR A 131 -1.16 13.09 16.64
C THR A 131 -1.10 11.80 15.79
N VAL A 132 -0.44 11.88 14.66
CA VAL A 132 -0.15 10.70 13.83
C VAL A 132 0.57 9.61 14.61
N TYR A 133 1.44 9.99 15.55
CA TYR A 133 2.19 9.05 16.40
C TYR A 133 1.28 8.32 17.40
N GLU A 134 0.33 9.03 17.95
CA GLU A 134 -0.66 8.44 18.88
C GLU A 134 -1.61 7.49 18.15
N ILE A 135 -2.04 7.85 16.93
CA ILE A 135 -2.97 7.03 16.14
C ILE A 135 -2.29 5.77 15.61
N PHE A 136 -1.10 5.91 15.05
CA PHE A 136 -0.44 4.85 14.25
C PHE A 136 0.70 4.12 14.97
N GLY A 137 1.25 4.69 16.05
CA GLY A 137 2.41 4.09 16.71
C GLY A 137 3.58 3.91 15.73
N ASN A 138 4.10 2.70 15.65
CA ASN A 138 5.24 2.39 14.76
C ASN A 138 4.91 2.56 13.27
N ASP A 139 3.64 2.51 12.89
CA ASP A 139 3.23 2.71 11.49
C ASP A 139 3.23 4.18 11.07
N ALA A 140 3.45 5.12 12.00
CA ALA A 140 3.52 6.54 11.67
C ALA A 140 4.62 6.84 10.62
N ILE A 141 5.71 6.07 10.62
CA ILE A 141 6.78 6.23 9.63
C ILE A 141 6.28 5.91 8.20
N LYS A 142 5.36 4.96 8.08
CA LYS A 142 4.75 4.62 6.79
C LYS A 142 3.80 5.70 6.31
N VAL A 143 3.05 6.31 7.22
CA VAL A 143 2.20 7.48 6.91
C VAL A 143 3.07 8.64 6.42
N ARG A 144 4.19 8.91 7.09
CA ARG A 144 5.16 9.91 6.63
C ARG A 144 5.64 9.64 5.21
N SER A 145 6.07 8.43 4.95
CA SER A 145 6.56 8.04 3.60
C SER A 145 5.47 8.22 2.54
N CYS A 146 4.22 7.87 2.87
CA CYS A 146 3.06 8.07 2.00
C CYS A 146 2.82 9.55 1.72
N MET A 147 2.81 10.39 2.73
CA MET A 147 2.56 11.83 2.58
C MET A 147 3.65 12.52 1.75
N LEU A 148 4.90 12.15 1.98
CA LEU A 148 6.01 12.69 1.18
C LEU A 148 5.92 12.27 -0.28
N LEU A 149 5.56 11.00 -0.52
CA LEU A 149 5.40 10.48 -1.88
C LEU A 149 4.32 11.26 -2.65
N PHE A 150 3.11 11.35 -2.09
CA PHE A 150 1.99 11.96 -2.80
C PHE A 150 2.11 13.49 -2.88
N ALA A 151 2.74 14.14 -1.93
CA ALA A 151 3.07 15.56 -2.06
C ALA A 151 4.02 15.83 -3.24
N SER A 152 4.85 14.83 -3.60
CA SER A 152 5.81 14.96 -4.72
C SER A 152 5.19 14.71 -6.10
N VAL A 153 4.05 14.02 -6.19
CA VAL A 153 3.48 13.60 -7.48
C VAL A 153 2.17 14.30 -7.83
N CYS A 154 1.59 15.07 -6.92
CA CYS A 154 0.35 15.81 -7.18
C CYS A 154 0.30 17.11 -6.38
N ASP A 155 -0.68 17.95 -6.73
CA ASP A 155 -0.88 19.27 -6.12
C ASP A 155 -2.07 19.31 -5.14
N ILE A 156 -2.59 18.17 -4.70
CA ILE A 156 -3.67 18.12 -3.73
C ILE A 156 -3.16 18.67 -2.40
N PRO A 157 -3.75 19.76 -1.87
CA PRO A 157 -3.15 20.54 -0.77
C PRO A 157 -2.92 19.78 0.51
N ILE A 158 -3.77 18.80 0.83
CA ILE A 158 -3.71 18.10 2.13
C ILE A 158 -2.35 17.45 2.40
N PHE A 159 -1.68 16.93 1.35
CA PHE A 159 -0.39 16.25 1.53
C PHE A 159 0.70 17.21 1.98
N LYS A 160 0.79 18.39 1.36
CA LYS A 160 1.75 19.42 1.77
C LYS A 160 1.39 20.02 3.12
N GLN A 161 0.10 20.24 3.39
CA GLN A 161 -0.38 20.72 4.69
C GLN A 161 0.00 19.75 5.81
N PHE A 162 -0.17 18.46 5.55
CA PHE A 162 0.19 17.42 6.52
C PHE A 162 1.70 17.43 6.81
N ASN A 163 2.51 17.47 5.78
CA ASN A 163 3.97 17.51 5.90
C ASN A 163 4.44 18.77 6.64
N TYR A 164 3.80 19.91 6.38
CA TYR A 164 4.09 21.15 7.07
C TYR A 164 3.76 21.06 8.57
N LYS A 165 2.58 20.53 8.89
CA LYS A 165 2.13 20.37 10.29
C LYS A 165 3.13 19.55 11.12
N TYR A 166 3.66 18.48 10.54
CA TYR A 166 4.58 17.56 11.23
C TYR A 166 6.05 17.86 10.94
N ASN A 167 6.34 18.90 10.20
CA ASN A 167 7.71 19.29 9.83
C ASN A 167 8.46 18.17 9.09
N TRP A 168 7.76 17.52 8.18
CA TRP A 168 8.31 16.46 7.34
C TRP A 168 8.77 17.04 6.00
N ASP A 169 9.98 16.67 5.62
CA ASP A 169 10.56 17.06 4.31
C ASP A 169 10.80 15.84 3.43
#